data_5d44237d68bb41cc0796cfb4ddec0557
#
_entry.id   5d44237d68bb41cc0796cfb4ddec0557
#
_cell.length_a   1.000
_cell.length_b   1.000
_cell.length_c   1.000
_cell.angle_alpha   90.00
_cell.angle_beta   90.00
_cell.angle_gamma   90.00
#
_symmetry.space_group_name_H-M   'P 1'
#
loop_
_entity.id
_entity.type
_entity.pdbx_description
1 polymer ?
#
loop_
_entity_poly.entity_id
_entity_poly.type
_entity_poly.pdbx_seq_one_letter_code
_entity_poly.pdbx_strand_id
1 'polypeptide(L)'
;MLAVALLTIFLGASRPGCSASNLPATEDHPVPNVTILFFTAAWCEPCHAVQPILEKFARKHSKEVRLVPVDFDHSPDEAARWEVREIPVVILISDQRKILLRADGAERETLRNLPSALEETLKRAHERG
;
A
#
# COMPACT_ATOMS: atom_id res chain seq x y z
N MET A 1 8.18 32.32 76.28
CA MET A 1 6.96 31.73 75.74
C MET A 1 7.24 31.24 74.37
N LEU A 2 7.02 29.98 74.19
CA LEU A 2 7.46 29.16 73.06
C LEU A 2 6.64 29.44 71.81
N ALA A 3 7.31 29.73 70.70
CA ALA A 3 6.78 29.65 69.40
C ALA A 3 7.49 28.53 68.67
N VAL A 4 6.80 27.40 68.51
CA VAL A 4 7.30 26.26 67.82
C VAL A 4 7.00 26.50 66.31
N ALA A 5 8.04 26.77 65.56
CA ALA A 5 7.96 26.85 64.10
C ALA A 5 7.94 25.43 63.51
N LEU A 6 6.81 25.00 63.08
CA LEU A 6 6.67 23.77 62.30
C LEU A 6 7.19 23.98 60.85
N LEU A 7 8.37 23.46 60.61
CA LEU A 7 8.97 23.38 59.29
C LEU A 7 8.31 22.22 58.52
N THR A 8 7.33 22.51 57.69
CA THR A 8 6.79 21.53 56.77
C THR A 8 7.74 21.37 55.59
N ILE A 9 8.46 20.27 55.61
CA ILE A 9 9.28 19.86 54.50
C ILE A 9 8.34 19.33 53.41
N PHE A 10 8.16 20.12 52.37
CA PHE A 10 7.47 19.69 51.18
C PHE A 10 8.40 18.77 50.37
N LEU A 11 8.23 17.46 50.54
CA LEU A 11 8.87 16.48 49.66
C LEU A 11 8.23 16.59 48.27
N GLY A 12 8.92 17.31 47.41
CA GLY A 12 8.59 17.31 46.00
C GLY A 12 8.77 15.91 45.41
N ALA A 13 7.67 15.21 45.17
CA ALA A 13 7.69 14.01 44.42
C ALA A 13 8.05 14.34 42.95
N SER A 14 9.30 14.16 42.62
CA SER A 14 9.75 14.15 41.23
C SER A 14 9.07 12.98 40.55
N ARG A 15 8.07 13.25 39.74
CA ARG A 15 7.53 12.29 38.81
C ARG A 15 8.64 11.96 37.82
N PRO A 16 9.03 10.70 37.67
CA PRO A 16 9.84 10.31 36.52
C PRO A 16 9.02 10.60 35.30
N GLY A 17 9.47 11.56 34.51
CA GLY A 17 8.91 11.81 33.21
C GLY A 17 8.92 10.50 32.43
N CYS A 18 7.76 10.07 31.98
CA CYS A 18 7.70 9.05 30.94
C CYS A 18 8.50 9.64 29.77
N SER A 19 9.71 9.12 29.59
CA SER A 19 10.41 9.30 28.33
C SER A 19 9.46 8.81 27.26
N ALA A 20 8.93 9.73 26.47
CA ALA A 20 8.27 9.40 25.25
C ALA A 20 9.26 8.50 24.51
N SER A 21 8.93 7.22 24.42
CA SER A 21 9.67 6.28 23.63
C SER A 21 9.92 6.95 22.30
N ASN A 22 11.17 7.07 21.91
CA ASN A 22 11.52 7.34 20.55
C ASN A 22 10.93 6.20 19.72
N LEU A 23 9.66 6.38 19.30
CA LEU A 23 9.20 5.70 18.12
C LEU A 23 10.24 6.08 17.06
N PRO A 24 10.92 5.10 16.44
CA PRO A 24 11.75 5.43 15.30
C PRO A 24 10.86 6.28 14.41
N ALA A 25 11.31 7.49 14.12
CA ALA A 25 10.70 8.31 13.10
C ALA A 25 10.41 7.34 11.96
N THR A 26 9.15 7.15 11.64
CA THR A 26 8.76 6.37 10.48
C THR A 26 9.64 6.91 9.37
N GLU A 27 10.61 6.07 8.97
CA GLU A 27 11.40 6.38 7.81
C GLU A 27 10.38 6.81 6.78
N ASP A 28 10.55 8.01 6.28
CA ASP A 28 9.67 8.63 5.30
C ASP A 28 9.81 7.80 4.03
N HIS A 29 9.23 6.59 4.08
CA HIS A 29 9.04 5.78 2.90
C HIS A 29 8.04 6.56 2.07
N PRO A 30 8.44 7.08 0.92
CA PRO A 30 7.51 7.78 0.06
C PRO A 30 6.28 6.88 -0.11
N VAL A 31 5.15 7.36 0.37
CA VAL A 31 3.89 6.62 0.27
C VAL A 31 3.69 6.35 -1.22
N PRO A 32 3.58 5.09 -1.65
CA PRO A 32 3.42 4.82 -3.06
C PRO A 32 2.17 5.53 -3.56
N ASN A 33 2.36 6.38 -4.57
CA ASN A 33 1.27 7.17 -5.16
C ASN A 33 0.28 6.30 -5.95
N VAL A 34 0.72 5.08 -6.30
CA VAL A 34 -0.05 4.16 -7.14
C VAL A 34 0.02 2.75 -6.54
N THR A 35 -1.13 2.10 -6.46
CA THR A 35 -1.23 0.70 -6.04
C THR A 35 -1.76 -0.16 -7.18
N ILE A 36 -1.09 -1.28 -7.43
CA ILE A 36 -1.56 -2.32 -8.34
C ILE A 36 -2.26 -3.38 -7.51
N LEU A 37 -3.56 -3.55 -7.71
CA LEU A 37 -4.30 -4.70 -7.21
C LEU A 37 -4.24 -5.79 -8.27
N PHE A 38 -3.69 -6.94 -7.92
CA PHE A 38 -3.60 -8.09 -8.80
C PHE A 38 -4.44 -9.24 -8.23
N PHE A 39 -5.62 -9.43 -8.81
CA PHE A 39 -6.50 -10.54 -8.44
C PHE A 39 -6.01 -11.83 -9.08
N THR A 40 -5.65 -12.78 -8.24
CA THR A 40 -5.00 -14.04 -8.62
C THR A 40 -5.47 -15.19 -7.72
N ALA A 41 -5.13 -16.40 -8.08
CA ALA A 41 -5.31 -17.60 -7.23
C ALA A 41 -4.21 -18.61 -7.53
N ALA A 42 -3.94 -19.51 -6.59
CA ALA A 42 -2.88 -20.53 -6.73
C ALA A 42 -3.10 -21.47 -7.94
N TRP A 43 -4.36 -21.74 -8.27
CA TRP A 43 -4.76 -22.61 -9.40
C TRP A 43 -4.82 -21.89 -10.76
N CYS A 44 -4.67 -20.56 -10.77
CA CYS A 44 -4.84 -19.74 -11.97
C CYS A 44 -3.58 -19.76 -12.85
N GLU A 45 -3.53 -20.64 -13.80
CA GLU A 45 -2.42 -20.74 -14.77
C GLU A 45 -2.20 -19.43 -15.57
N PRO A 46 -3.25 -18.77 -16.10
CA PRO A 46 -3.06 -17.48 -16.78
C PRO A 46 -2.49 -16.38 -15.89
N CYS A 47 -2.75 -16.42 -14.59
CA CYS A 47 -2.20 -15.44 -13.63
C CYS A 47 -0.67 -15.53 -13.52
N HIS A 48 -0.12 -16.72 -13.69
CA HIS A 48 1.33 -16.94 -13.66
C HIS A 48 2.07 -16.23 -14.81
N ALA A 49 1.39 -15.98 -15.94
CA ALA A 49 1.93 -15.20 -17.03
C ALA A 49 1.93 -13.69 -16.76
N VAL A 50 0.96 -13.20 -16.01
CA VAL A 50 0.81 -11.78 -15.64
C VAL A 50 1.76 -11.38 -14.52
N GLN A 51 1.91 -12.23 -13.53
CA GLN A 51 2.66 -11.96 -12.31
C GLN A 51 4.08 -11.40 -12.55
N PRO A 52 4.95 -12.03 -13.37
CA PRO A 52 6.32 -11.53 -13.57
C PRO A 52 6.36 -10.15 -14.24
N ILE A 53 5.37 -9.82 -15.06
CA ILE A 53 5.24 -8.49 -15.67
C ILE A 53 5.02 -7.44 -14.59
N LEU A 54 4.07 -7.70 -13.69
CA LEU A 54 3.74 -6.78 -12.57
C LEU A 54 4.88 -6.65 -11.57
N GLU A 55 5.53 -7.75 -11.23
CA GLU A 55 6.67 -7.75 -10.31
C GLU A 55 7.86 -6.96 -10.88
N LYS A 56 8.14 -7.13 -12.16
CA LYS A 56 9.20 -6.36 -12.84
C LYS A 56 8.90 -4.87 -12.83
N PHE A 57 7.66 -4.50 -13.14
CA PHE A 57 7.21 -3.11 -13.13
C PHE A 57 7.27 -2.50 -11.72
N ALA A 58 6.74 -3.20 -10.71
CA ALA A 58 6.77 -2.74 -9.33
C ALA A 58 8.19 -2.59 -8.78
N ARG A 59 9.11 -3.49 -9.12
CA ARG A 59 10.53 -3.34 -8.75
C ARG A 59 11.18 -2.13 -9.40
N LYS A 60 10.90 -1.89 -10.68
CA LYS A 60 11.41 -0.72 -11.41
C LYS A 60 10.95 0.59 -10.79
N HIS A 61 9.72 0.64 -10.31
CA HIS A 61 9.06 1.82 -9.76
C HIS A 61 8.80 1.72 -8.24
N SER A 62 9.67 1.05 -7.51
CA SER A 62 9.47 0.68 -6.09
C SER A 62 9.25 1.85 -5.13
N LYS A 63 9.63 3.06 -5.52
CA LYS A 63 9.44 4.27 -4.71
C LYS A 63 8.01 4.82 -4.79
N GLU A 64 7.27 4.48 -5.83
CA GLU A 64 5.99 5.10 -6.16
C GLU A 64 4.88 4.09 -6.47
N VAL A 65 5.23 2.82 -6.68
CA VAL A 65 4.29 1.75 -7.02
C VAL A 65 4.34 0.63 -5.99
N ARG A 66 3.18 0.27 -5.48
CA ARG A 66 2.98 -0.90 -4.63
C ARG A 66 2.22 -1.97 -5.40
N LEU A 67 2.72 -3.19 -5.41
CA LEU A 67 2.00 -4.37 -5.90
C LEU A 67 1.34 -5.10 -4.73
N VAL A 68 0.03 -5.28 -4.81
CA VAL A 68 -0.78 -6.00 -3.83
C VAL A 68 -1.47 -7.16 -4.51
N PRO A 69 -0.96 -8.39 -4.36
CA PRO A 69 -1.69 -9.57 -4.79
C PRO A 69 -2.92 -9.79 -3.90
N VAL A 70 -4.06 -10.02 -4.51
CA VAL A 70 -5.33 -10.31 -3.84
C VAL A 70 -5.75 -11.72 -4.20
N ASP A 71 -5.83 -12.58 -3.20
CA ASP A 71 -6.31 -13.96 -3.39
C ASP A 71 -7.82 -13.94 -3.64
N PHE A 72 -8.22 -14.31 -4.85
CA PHE A 72 -9.60 -14.27 -5.30
C PHE A 72 -10.52 -15.18 -4.48
N ASP A 73 -10.02 -16.35 -4.09
CA ASP A 73 -10.80 -17.33 -3.34
C ASP A 73 -11.02 -16.93 -1.87
N HIS A 74 -10.05 -16.21 -1.29
CA HIS A 74 -10.07 -15.80 0.11
C HIS A 74 -10.49 -14.35 0.34
N SER A 75 -10.75 -13.58 -0.73
CA SER A 75 -11.08 -12.15 -0.67
C SER A 75 -12.35 -11.79 -1.44
N PRO A 76 -13.50 -12.45 -1.16
CA PRO A 76 -14.73 -12.23 -1.91
C PRO A 76 -15.25 -10.79 -1.78
N ASP A 77 -15.04 -10.15 -0.64
CA ASP A 77 -15.49 -8.76 -0.43
C ASP A 77 -14.67 -7.77 -1.28
N GLU A 78 -13.36 -8.00 -1.40
CA GLU A 78 -12.52 -7.19 -2.28
C GLU A 78 -12.86 -7.44 -3.76
N ALA A 79 -13.08 -8.69 -4.15
CA ALA A 79 -13.51 -9.01 -5.51
C ALA A 79 -14.84 -8.33 -5.86
N ALA A 80 -15.81 -8.36 -4.95
CA ALA A 80 -17.09 -7.69 -5.14
C ALA A 80 -16.94 -6.16 -5.21
N ARG A 81 -16.12 -5.56 -4.34
CA ARG A 81 -15.85 -4.12 -4.33
C ARG A 81 -15.30 -3.61 -5.66
N TRP A 82 -14.45 -4.38 -6.29
CA TRP A 82 -13.81 -4.03 -7.56
C TRP A 82 -14.50 -4.67 -8.76
N GLU A 83 -15.68 -5.29 -8.57
CA GLU A 83 -16.45 -5.95 -9.62
C GLU A 83 -15.64 -7.01 -10.39
N VAL A 84 -14.79 -7.74 -9.69
CA VAL A 84 -13.99 -8.83 -10.25
C VAL A 84 -14.80 -10.12 -10.22
N ARG A 85 -15.06 -10.68 -11.38
CA ARG A 85 -15.82 -11.93 -11.55
C ARG A 85 -14.98 -13.08 -12.07
N GLU A 86 -13.90 -12.75 -12.74
CA GLU A 86 -12.95 -13.69 -13.34
C GLU A 86 -11.53 -13.21 -13.08
N ILE A 87 -10.55 -14.10 -13.11
CA ILE A 87 -9.14 -13.79 -12.93
C ILE A 87 -8.31 -14.28 -14.13
N PRO A 88 -7.16 -13.66 -14.42
CA PRO A 88 -6.54 -12.55 -13.72
C PRO A 88 -7.21 -11.19 -14.00
N VAL A 89 -7.18 -10.30 -13.00
CA VAL A 89 -7.53 -8.88 -13.18
C VAL A 89 -6.44 -8.03 -12.54
N VAL A 90 -6.00 -7.00 -13.26
CA VAL A 90 -5.04 -6.01 -12.81
C VAL A 90 -5.73 -4.66 -12.74
N ILE A 91 -5.73 -4.03 -11.57
CA ILE A 91 -6.30 -2.70 -11.37
C ILE A 91 -5.22 -1.78 -10.81
N LEU A 92 -4.94 -0.71 -11.52
CA LEU A 92 -4.05 0.36 -11.06
C LEU A 92 -4.90 1.46 -10.43
N ILE A 93 -4.64 1.78 -9.17
CA ILE A 93 -5.36 2.82 -8.44
C ILE A 93 -4.42 3.90 -7.92
N SER A 94 -4.90 5.15 -7.88
CA SER A 94 -4.21 6.24 -7.22
C SER A 94 -4.33 6.13 -5.69
N ASP A 95 -3.59 6.98 -4.97
CA ASP A 95 -3.74 7.21 -3.53
C ASP A 95 -5.18 7.57 -3.11
N GLN A 96 -5.91 8.25 -3.98
CA GLN A 96 -7.33 8.60 -3.80
C GLN A 96 -8.28 7.45 -4.18
N ARG A 97 -7.76 6.24 -4.40
CA ARG A 97 -8.53 5.05 -4.82
C ARG A 97 -9.26 5.18 -6.16
N LYS A 98 -8.82 6.10 -7.00
CA LYS A 98 -9.34 6.24 -8.36
C LYS A 98 -8.68 5.21 -9.27
N ILE A 99 -9.49 4.50 -10.06
CA ILE A 99 -8.98 3.57 -11.08
C ILE A 99 -8.28 4.37 -12.19
N LEU A 100 -7.02 4.07 -12.40
CA LEU A 100 -6.18 4.65 -13.46
C LEU A 100 -6.09 3.72 -14.67
N LEU A 101 -6.08 2.41 -14.41
CA LEU A 101 -6.03 1.36 -15.43
C LEU A 101 -6.75 0.13 -14.89
N ARG A 102 -7.45 -0.57 -15.77
CA ARG A 102 -7.98 -1.91 -15.54
C ARG A 102 -7.65 -2.79 -16.74
N ALA A 103 -7.11 -3.96 -16.48
CA ALA A 103 -6.84 -4.98 -17.47
C ALA A 103 -7.41 -6.32 -16.98
N ASP A 104 -8.30 -6.88 -17.75
CA ASP A 104 -8.96 -8.15 -17.46
C ASP A 104 -8.42 -9.23 -18.41
N GLY A 105 -8.18 -10.42 -17.86
CA GLY A 105 -7.70 -11.57 -18.62
C GLY A 105 -6.18 -11.58 -18.87
N ALA A 106 -5.73 -12.61 -19.55
CA ALA A 106 -4.33 -12.84 -19.89
C ALA A 106 -4.14 -13.25 -21.36
N GLU A 107 -4.99 -12.73 -22.24
CA GLU A 107 -4.84 -12.96 -23.67
C GLU A 107 -3.48 -12.43 -24.13
N ARG A 108 -2.99 -13.02 -25.22
CA ARG A 108 -1.68 -12.66 -25.77
C ARG A 108 -1.53 -11.15 -26.05
N GLU A 109 -2.59 -10.49 -26.46
CA GLU A 109 -2.62 -9.06 -26.70
C GLU A 109 -2.52 -8.27 -25.39
N THR A 110 -3.30 -8.63 -24.38
CA THR A 110 -3.25 -8.04 -23.05
C THR A 110 -1.85 -8.14 -22.45
N LEU A 111 -1.25 -9.35 -22.47
CA LEU A 111 0.11 -9.56 -21.95
C LEU A 111 1.17 -8.74 -22.70
N ARG A 112 1.00 -8.58 -24.00
CA ARG A 112 1.94 -7.79 -24.83
C ARG A 112 1.85 -6.30 -24.51
N ASN A 113 0.65 -5.80 -24.31
CA ASN A 113 0.39 -4.37 -24.15
C ASN A 113 0.49 -3.90 -22.69
N LEU A 114 0.34 -4.81 -21.73
CA LEU A 114 0.31 -4.49 -20.30
C LEU A 114 1.53 -3.69 -19.83
N PRO A 115 2.79 -4.03 -20.16
CA PRO A 115 3.94 -3.26 -19.72
C PRO A 115 3.88 -1.79 -20.18
N SER A 116 3.55 -1.56 -21.44
CA SER A 116 3.46 -0.22 -22.00
C SER A 116 2.29 0.56 -21.41
N ALA A 117 1.15 -0.09 -21.20
CA ALA A 117 -0.02 0.53 -20.58
C ALA A 117 0.25 0.95 -19.13
N LEU A 118 0.99 0.15 -18.36
CA LEU A 118 1.40 0.48 -17.00
C LEU A 118 2.33 1.71 -16.98
N GLU A 119 3.36 1.72 -17.83
CA GLU A 119 4.31 2.85 -17.92
C GLU A 119 3.60 4.15 -18.32
N GLU A 120 2.74 4.11 -19.33
CA GLU A 120 2.01 5.28 -19.78
C GLU A 120 1.03 5.79 -18.73
N THR A 121 0.36 4.88 -18.04
CA THR A 121 -0.58 5.25 -16.97
C THR A 121 0.13 5.90 -15.80
N LEU A 122 1.29 5.37 -15.38
CA LEU A 122 2.10 5.96 -14.33
C LEU A 122 2.59 7.36 -14.71
N LYS A 123 3.08 7.54 -15.94
CA LYS A 123 3.48 8.85 -16.46
C LYS A 123 2.34 9.86 -16.42
N ARG A 124 1.14 9.48 -16.87
CA ARG A 124 -0.04 10.35 -16.81
C ARG A 124 -0.47 10.68 -15.37
N ALA A 125 -0.29 9.74 -14.43
CA ALA A 125 -0.58 10.00 -13.03
C ALA A 125 0.34 11.10 -12.46
N HIS A 126 1.63 11.09 -12.83
CA HIS A 126 2.58 12.14 -12.43
C HIS A 126 2.24 13.52 -13.05
N GLU A 127 1.81 13.56 -14.30
CA GLU A 127 1.47 14.80 -15.00
C GLU A 127 0.22 15.49 -14.42
N ARG A 128 -0.61 14.75 -13.69
CA ARG A 128 -1.87 15.26 -13.08
C ARG A 128 -1.76 15.57 -11.58
N GLY A 129 -0.68 15.16 -10.97
CA GLY A 129 -0.38 15.48 -9.56
C GLY A 129 0.46 16.74 -9.49
#